data_96ab96b174baf077c09b07d077aaebae
#
_entry.id   96ab96b174baf077c09b07d077aaebae
#
_cell.length_a   1.000
_cell.length_b   1.000
_cell.length_c   1.000
_cell.angle_alpha   90.00
_cell.angle_beta   90.00
_cell.angle_gamma   90.00
#
_symmetry.space_group_name_H-M   'P 1'
#
loop_
_entity.id
_entity.type
_entity.pdbx_description
1 polymer ?
#
loop_
_entity_poly.entity_id
_entity_poly.type
_entity_poly.pdbx_seq_one_letter_code
_entity_poly.pdbx_strand_id
1 'polypeptide(L)'
;MRQSLIYNSIEVIAYNLNRQNNSLKLFELGKIYGKHNNKYLEERRLCISIVGEVFQMNWNIQQSPDTFFYGKGLIIDLFETFGYNNLKFNNVDHPDFVFACEISSQNIILGYYGLVSMKKREKYNIEKEIYLADINWSRFIENCFTKPTYFKDLPKFPSIKRDFALL
;
A
#
# COMPACT_ATOMS: atom_id res chain seq x y z
N MET A 1 7.51 23.60 -0.06
CA MET A 1 7.91 22.33 -0.74
C MET A 1 7.69 21.19 0.23
N ARG A 2 6.96 20.14 -0.18
CA ARG A 2 6.70 18.99 0.68
C ARG A 2 7.85 17.96 0.58
N GLN A 3 8.28 17.48 1.73
CA GLN A 3 9.37 16.49 1.82
C GLN A 3 8.85 15.05 1.92
N SER A 4 7.55 14.85 2.21
CA SER A 4 6.91 13.55 2.35
C SER A 4 5.42 13.68 2.05
N LEU A 5 4.79 12.60 1.56
CA LEU A 5 3.33 12.49 1.41
C LEU A 5 2.65 12.04 2.71
N ILE A 6 3.39 11.46 3.65
CA ILE A 6 2.86 10.89 4.90
C ILE A 6 2.08 11.95 5.69
N TYR A 7 2.64 13.15 5.84
CA TYR A 7 1.99 14.22 6.62
C TYR A 7 0.68 14.69 5.97
N ASN A 8 0.66 14.87 4.64
CA ASN A 8 -0.55 15.23 3.91
C ASN A 8 -1.61 14.15 4.06
N SER A 9 -1.22 12.89 3.95
CA SER A 9 -2.14 11.76 4.10
C SER A 9 -2.78 11.75 5.49
N ILE A 10 -2.00 11.97 6.56
CA ILE A 10 -2.51 12.05 7.93
C ILE A 10 -3.48 13.24 8.10
N GLU A 11 -3.17 14.39 7.50
CA GLU A 11 -4.04 15.57 7.55
C GLU A 11 -5.39 15.32 6.85
N VAL A 12 -5.38 14.70 5.67
CA VAL A 12 -6.59 14.30 4.95
C VAL A 12 -7.40 13.27 5.74
N ILE A 13 -6.74 12.31 6.40
CA ILE A 13 -7.39 11.34 7.29
C ILE A 13 -8.07 12.06 8.46
N ALA A 14 -7.37 12.97 9.16
CA ALA A 14 -7.94 13.74 10.26
C ALA A 14 -9.19 14.52 9.80
N TYR A 15 -9.11 15.17 8.66
CA TYR A 15 -10.23 15.91 8.07
C TYR A 15 -11.47 15.03 7.83
N ASN A 16 -11.26 13.80 7.36
CA ASN A 16 -12.35 12.86 7.10
C ASN A 16 -12.91 12.25 8.39
N LEU A 17 -12.05 11.85 9.33
CA LEU A 17 -12.48 11.32 10.62
C LEU A 17 -13.33 12.32 11.41
N ASN A 18 -12.97 13.62 11.39
CA ASN A 18 -13.75 14.69 12.00
C ASN A 18 -15.15 14.87 11.35
N ARG A 19 -15.38 14.29 10.17
CA ARG A 19 -16.67 14.24 9.48
C ARG A 19 -17.38 12.90 9.62
N GLN A 20 -16.95 12.09 10.60
CA GLN A 20 -17.52 10.77 10.90
C GLN A 20 -17.31 9.72 9.78
N ASN A 21 -16.40 9.96 8.86
CA ASN A 21 -15.94 8.95 7.91
C ASN A 21 -14.95 8.02 8.60
N ASN A 22 -15.44 6.98 9.24
CA ASN A 22 -14.69 6.13 10.16
C ASN A 22 -13.84 5.05 9.49
N SER A 23 -14.08 4.75 8.21
CA SER A 23 -13.34 3.76 7.42
C SER A 23 -12.87 4.40 6.12
N LEU A 24 -11.56 4.47 5.95
CA LEU A 24 -10.94 5.21 4.86
C LEU A 24 -9.92 4.32 4.13
N LYS A 25 -9.96 4.35 2.81
CA LYS A 25 -8.97 3.75 1.91
C LYS A 25 -8.59 4.82 0.91
N LEU A 26 -7.43 5.41 1.08
CA LEU A 26 -7.00 6.56 0.31
C LEU A 26 -5.67 6.27 -0.35
N PHE A 27 -5.44 6.89 -1.50
CA PHE A 27 -4.11 6.94 -2.10
C PHE A 27 -3.82 8.34 -2.66
N GLU A 28 -2.55 8.68 -2.67
CA GLU A 28 -2.03 9.90 -3.28
C GLU A 28 -0.78 9.57 -4.09
N LEU A 29 -0.79 9.95 -5.36
CA LEU A 29 0.39 9.94 -6.20
C LEU A 29 0.91 11.38 -6.33
N GLY A 30 2.12 11.61 -5.86
CA GLY A 30 2.63 12.96 -5.81
C GLY A 30 4.16 13.05 -5.87
N LYS A 31 4.64 14.29 -5.96
CA LYS A 31 6.07 14.59 -5.95
C LYS A 31 6.49 15.06 -4.57
N ILE A 32 7.64 14.59 -4.13
CA ILE A 32 8.35 15.10 -2.96
C ILE A 32 9.66 15.75 -3.40
N TYR A 33 10.13 16.66 -2.58
CA TYR A 33 11.32 17.44 -2.89
C TYR A 33 12.31 17.35 -1.73
N GLY A 34 13.55 17.05 -2.04
CA GLY A 34 14.64 16.97 -1.09
C GLY A 34 15.86 17.75 -1.56
N LYS A 35 16.82 17.95 -0.68
CA LYS A 35 18.14 18.47 -1.01
C LYS A 35 19.19 17.51 -0.48
N HIS A 36 19.99 16.94 -1.38
CA HIS A 36 21.10 16.08 -1.04
C HIS A 36 22.35 16.56 -1.77
N ASN A 37 23.46 16.70 -1.03
CA ASN A 37 24.75 17.18 -1.56
C ASN A 37 24.61 18.46 -2.43
N ASN A 38 23.86 19.44 -1.94
CA ASN A 38 23.55 20.70 -2.63
C ASN A 38 22.77 20.57 -3.95
N LYS A 39 22.31 19.40 -4.32
CA LYS A 39 21.42 19.17 -5.47
C LYS A 39 19.99 19.01 -4.99
N TYR A 40 19.06 19.62 -5.70
CA TYR A 40 17.63 19.40 -5.49
C TYR A 40 17.24 18.07 -6.14
N LEU A 41 16.54 17.25 -5.38
CA LEU A 41 15.99 15.98 -5.84
C LEU A 41 14.48 16.10 -5.87
N GLU A 42 13.89 15.60 -6.95
CA GLU A 42 12.45 15.41 -7.09
C GLU A 42 12.20 13.91 -7.24
N GLU A 43 11.34 13.37 -6.38
CA GLU A 43 10.93 11.97 -6.47
C GLU A 43 9.41 11.88 -6.54
N ARG A 44 8.90 10.94 -7.34
CA ARG A 44 7.50 10.57 -7.31
C ARG A 44 7.28 9.50 -6.26
N ARG A 45 6.25 9.71 -5.44
CA ARG A 45 5.84 8.77 -4.39
C ARG A 45 4.38 8.42 -4.55
N LEU A 46 4.06 7.16 -4.25
CA LEU A 46 2.70 6.68 -4.05
C LEU A 46 2.52 6.42 -2.56
N CYS A 47 1.58 7.14 -1.95
CA CYS A 47 1.17 6.92 -0.58
C CYS A 47 -0.20 6.23 -0.58
N ILE A 48 -0.32 5.09 0.11
CA ILE A 48 -1.59 4.39 0.30
C ILE A 48 -1.86 4.37 1.79
N SER A 49 -3.06 4.74 2.22
CA SER A 49 -3.44 4.74 3.63
C SER A 49 -4.78 4.07 3.86
N ILE A 50 -4.86 3.32 4.95
CA ILE A 50 -6.02 2.55 5.37
C ILE A 50 -6.27 2.82 6.85
N VAL A 51 -7.52 3.17 7.17
CA VAL A 51 -7.97 3.47 8.54
C VAL A 51 -9.32 2.83 8.79
N GLY A 52 -9.49 2.25 9.97
CA GLY A 52 -10.76 1.66 10.39
C GLY A 52 -11.05 0.31 9.74
N GLU A 53 -12.31 -0.05 9.68
CA GLU A 53 -12.74 -1.35 9.19
C GLU A 53 -12.51 -1.50 7.68
N VAL A 54 -11.97 -2.63 7.29
CA VAL A 54 -11.72 -2.96 5.87
C VAL A 54 -13.00 -3.25 5.12
N PHE A 55 -13.91 -3.98 5.75
CA PHE A 55 -15.24 -4.29 5.24
C PHE A 55 -16.29 -4.02 6.31
N GLN A 56 -17.45 -3.52 5.90
CA GLN A 56 -18.60 -3.47 6.78
C GLN A 56 -19.07 -4.90 7.08
N MET A 57 -19.25 -5.19 8.36
CA MET A 57 -19.81 -6.46 8.80
C MET A 57 -21.24 -6.60 8.27
N ASN A 58 -21.56 -7.76 7.73
CA ASN A 58 -22.88 -8.12 7.25
C ASN A 58 -23.15 -9.61 7.55
N TRP A 59 -24.29 -10.14 7.11
CA TRP A 59 -24.67 -11.53 7.35
C TRP A 59 -23.65 -12.57 6.88
N ASN A 60 -22.81 -12.25 5.89
CA ASN A 60 -21.77 -13.12 5.34
C ASN A 60 -20.37 -12.81 5.88
N ILE A 61 -20.13 -11.59 6.33
CA ILE A 61 -18.83 -11.13 6.86
C ILE A 61 -19.00 -10.84 8.34
N GLN A 62 -18.63 -11.80 9.17
CA GLN A 62 -18.76 -11.71 10.63
C GLN A 62 -17.57 -11.03 11.32
N GLN A 63 -16.42 -11.00 10.64
CA GLN A 63 -15.21 -10.32 11.12
C GLN A 63 -14.55 -9.56 9.99
N SER A 64 -14.15 -8.31 10.25
CA SER A 64 -13.26 -7.59 9.34
C SER A 64 -11.87 -8.21 9.38
N PRO A 65 -11.22 -8.48 8.24
CA PRO A 65 -9.85 -8.93 8.23
C PRO A 65 -8.94 -7.89 8.89
N ASP A 66 -7.81 -8.37 9.43
CA ASP A 66 -6.77 -7.50 9.97
C ASP A 66 -6.33 -6.49 8.92
N THR A 67 -6.39 -5.21 9.29
CA THR A 67 -6.13 -4.08 8.39
C THR A 67 -4.69 -4.13 7.84
N PHE A 68 -3.74 -4.61 8.64
CA PHE A 68 -2.35 -4.77 8.19
C PHE A 68 -2.25 -5.79 7.05
N PHE A 69 -2.82 -6.98 7.22
CA PHE A 69 -2.75 -8.02 6.18
C PHE A 69 -3.53 -7.66 4.94
N TYR A 70 -4.66 -6.98 5.09
CA TYR A 70 -5.40 -6.45 3.96
C TYR A 70 -4.57 -5.45 3.14
N GLY A 71 -3.96 -4.47 3.80
CA GLY A 71 -3.11 -3.49 3.13
C GLY A 71 -1.88 -4.12 2.49
N LYS A 72 -1.28 -5.12 3.13
CA LYS A 72 -0.20 -5.91 2.55
C LYS A 72 -0.65 -6.62 1.27
N GLY A 73 -1.85 -7.23 1.29
CA GLY A 73 -2.45 -7.86 0.11
C GLY A 73 -2.64 -6.88 -1.04
N LEU A 74 -3.21 -5.70 -0.79
CA LEU A 74 -3.36 -4.64 -1.80
C LEU A 74 -2.03 -4.24 -2.44
N ILE A 75 -0.97 -4.13 -1.63
CA ILE A 75 0.37 -3.80 -2.13
C ILE A 75 0.88 -4.95 -3.02
N ILE A 76 0.73 -6.19 -2.60
CA ILE A 76 1.13 -7.35 -3.39
C ILE A 76 0.40 -7.35 -4.73
N ASP A 77 -0.92 -7.23 -4.72
CA ASP A 77 -1.76 -7.23 -5.93
C ASP A 77 -1.36 -6.09 -6.89
N LEU A 78 -1.11 -4.88 -6.35
CA LEU A 78 -0.61 -3.76 -7.13
C LEU A 78 0.71 -4.11 -7.83
N PHE A 79 1.68 -4.64 -7.09
CA PHE A 79 2.99 -4.95 -7.63
C PHE A 79 2.94 -6.11 -8.64
N GLU A 80 2.17 -7.15 -8.36
CA GLU A 80 1.98 -8.29 -9.26
C GLU A 80 1.33 -7.87 -10.59
N THR A 81 0.34 -6.96 -10.54
CA THR A 81 -0.30 -6.38 -11.73
C THR A 81 0.71 -5.74 -12.66
N PHE A 82 1.78 -5.16 -12.12
CA PHE A 82 2.88 -4.56 -12.89
C PHE A 82 4.05 -5.52 -13.14
N GLY A 83 3.87 -6.81 -12.89
CA GLY A 83 4.82 -7.86 -13.22
C GLY A 83 5.94 -8.07 -12.19
N TYR A 84 5.81 -7.51 -10.99
CA TYR A 84 6.71 -7.81 -9.90
C TYR A 84 6.40 -9.20 -9.34
N ASN A 85 7.37 -10.10 -9.37
CA ASN A 85 7.31 -11.39 -8.72
C ASN A 85 8.33 -11.38 -7.56
N ASN A 86 8.03 -12.10 -6.48
CA ASN A 86 8.92 -12.27 -5.35
C ASN A 86 9.19 -10.97 -4.55
N LEU A 87 8.12 -10.28 -4.15
CA LEU A 87 8.21 -9.20 -3.17
C LEU A 87 8.66 -9.74 -1.81
N LYS A 88 9.58 -9.05 -1.19
CA LYS A 88 10.02 -9.31 0.19
C LYS A 88 9.53 -8.20 1.09
N PHE A 89 9.07 -8.59 2.28
CA PHE A 89 8.68 -7.68 3.36
C PHE A 89 9.55 -7.97 4.56
N ASN A 90 10.53 -7.13 4.83
CA ASN A 90 11.46 -7.29 5.93
C ASN A 90 11.12 -6.28 7.03
N ASN A 91 11.07 -6.73 8.28
CA ASN A 91 10.87 -5.82 9.39
C ASN A 91 12.07 -4.87 9.51
N VAL A 92 11.78 -3.58 9.66
CA VAL A 92 12.78 -2.52 9.81
C VAL A 92 12.32 -1.48 10.80
N ASP A 93 13.26 -0.85 11.48
CA ASP A 93 13.00 0.33 12.28
C ASP A 93 12.88 1.55 11.36
N HIS A 94 11.77 2.27 11.47
CA HIS A 94 11.53 3.45 10.67
C HIS A 94 10.91 4.57 11.53
N PRO A 95 11.43 5.81 11.48
CA PRO A 95 11.03 6.90 12.40
C PRO A 95 9.56 7.32 12.29
N ASP A 96 8.92 7.01 11.17
CA ASP A 96 7.55 7.39 10.92
C ASP A 96 6.52 6.35 11.37
N PHE A 97 6.97 5.14 11.75
CA PHE A 97 6.10 4.01 12.06
C PHE A 97 6.38 3.44 13.46
N VAL A 98 5.37 2.80 14.06
CA VAL A 98 5.51 1.97 15.26
C VAL A 98 6.20 0.68 14.90
N PHE A 99 5.78 0.07 13.82
CA PHE A 99 6.47 -1.01 13.13
C PHE A 99 6.36 -0.79 11.62
N ALA A 100 7.38 -1.20 10.89
CA ALA A 100 7.43 -1.07 9.44
C ALA A 100 7.99 -2.32 8.79
N CYS A 101 7.48 -2.60 7.60
CA CYS A 101 8.08 -3.54 6.67
C CYS A 101 8.67 -2.76 5.50
N GLU A 102 9.93 -3.00 5.20
CA GLU A 102 10.55 -2.61 3.95
C GLU A 102 10.01 -3.49 2.81
N ILE A 103 9.58 -2.86 1.74
CA ILE A 103 9.11 -3.52 0.53
C ILE A 103 10.25 -3.54 -0.46
N SER A 104 10.73 -4.71 -0.83
CA SER A 104 11.83 -4.85 -1.79
C SER A 104 11.57 -5.95 -2.83
N SER A 105 12.18 -5.79 -4.00
CA SER A 105 12.23 -6.79 -5.06
C SER A 105 13.61 -6.78 -5.70
N GLN A 106 14.21 -7.94 -5.91
CA GLN A 106 15.53 -8.09 -6.52
C GLN A 106 16.62 -7.22 -5.85
N ASN A 107 16.57 -7.11 -4.51
CA ASN A 107 17.45 -6.27 -3.68
C ASN A 107 17.30 -4.75 -3.89
N ILE A 108 16.24 -4.31 -4.56
CA ILE A 108 15.90 -2.89 -4.72
C ILE A 108 14.79 -2.57 -3.71
N ILE A 109 15.05 -1.57 -2.86
CA ILE A 109 14.04 -1.06 -1.92
C ILE A 109 13.08 -0.18 -2.70
N LEU A 110 11.79 -0.55 -2.65
CA LEU A 110 10.71 0.12 -3.36
C LEU A 110 9.85 0.99 -2.44
N GLY A 111 9.86 0.73 -1.15
CA GLY A 111 9.10 1.52 -0.19
C GLY A 111 9.01 0.88 1.18
N TYR A 112 8.11 1.42 2.00
CA TYR A 112 7.82 0.97 3.35
C TYR A 112 6.32 0.86 3.56
N TYR A 113 5.90 -0.09 4.39
CA TYR A 113 4.52 -0.26 4.81
C TYR A 113 4.46 -0.56 6.30
N GLY A 114 3.59 0.10 7.04
CA GLY A 114 3.48 -0.13 8.48
C GLY A 114 2.42 0.70 9.18
N LEU A 115 2.42 0.59 10.51
CA LEU A 115 1.55 1.35 11.41
C LEU A 115 2.20 2.69 11.73
N VAL A 116 1.55 3.78 11.37
CA VAL A 116 2.03 5.15 11.63
C VAL A 116 2.23 5.40 13.13
N SER A 117 3.36 6.03 13.47
CA SER A 117 3.74 6.28 14.86
C SER A 117 2.69 7.08 15.63
N MET A 118 2.50 6.74 16.91
CA MET A 118 1.54 7.38 17.80
C MET A 118 1.78 8.89 17.88
N LYS A 119 3.04 9.31 18.02
CA LYS A 119 3.45 10.73 18.05
C LYS A 119 2.95 11.53 16.85
N LYS A 120 2.89 10.91 15.66
CA LYS A 120 2.39 11.58 14.45
C LYS A 120 0.87 11.65 14.43
N ARG A 121 0.19 10.61 14.89
CA ARG A 121 -1.28 10.55 14.97
C ARG A 121 -1.82 11.54 16.01
N GLU A 122 -1.19 11.62 17.17
CA GLU A 122 -1.54 12.54 18.25
C GLU A 122 -1.48 14.02 17.84
N LYS A 123 -0.50 14.38 17.00
CA LYS A 123 -0.39 15.75 16.47
C LYS A 123 -1.66 16.22 15.75
N TYR A 124 -2.45 15.29 15.22
CA TYR A 124 -3.70 15.55 14.50
C TYR A 124 -4.93 15.05 15.27
N ASN A 125 -4.79 14.70 16.57
CA ASN A 125 -5.84 14.16 17.43
C ASN A 125 -6.50 12.89 16.83
N ILE A 126 -5.69 12.00 16.25
CA ILE A 126 -6.16 10.73 15.68
C ILE A 126 -5.84 9.60 16.64
N GLU A 127 -6.88 8.99 17.22
CA GLU A 127 -6.78 7.81 18.08
C GLU A 127 -6.67 6.52 17.27
N LYS A 128 -7.32 6.48 16.09
CA LYS A 128 -7.37 5.29 15.23
C LYS A 128 -6.00 4.92 14.67
N GLU A 129 -5.79 3.65 14.48
CA GLU A 129 -4.62 3.13 13.77
C GLU A 129 -4.67 3.51 12.29
N ILE A 130 -3.54 3.95 11.78
CA ILE A 130 -3.34 4.29 10.38
C ILE A 130 -2.26 3.36 9.82
N TYR A 131 -2.65 2.49 8.91
CA TYR A 131 -1.70 1.71 8.12
C TYR A 131 -1.40 2.46 6.83
N LEU A 132 -0.10 2.65 6.57
CA LEU A 132 0.33 3.50 5.48
C LEU A 132 1.49 2.85 4.73
N ALA A 133 1.40 2.87 3.39
CA ALA A 133 2.52 2.56 2.51
C ALA A 133 3.06 3.84 1.88
N ASP A 134 4.38 3.98 1.87
CA ASP A 134 5.12 5.02 1.14
C ASP A 134 6.04 4.35 0.12
N ILE A 135 5.62 4.36 -1.15
CA ILE A 135 6.27 3.64 -2.25
C ILE A 135 7.01 4.65 -3.14
N ASN A 136 8.28 4.38 -3.43
CA ASN A 136 9.05 5.14 -4.42
C ASN A 136 8.55 4.80 -5.83
N TRP A 137 7.63 5.64 -6.34
CA TRP A 137 6.98 5.43 -7.62
C TRP A 137 7.92 5.55 -8.81
N SER A 138 8.97 6.36 -8.71
CA SER A 138 9.99 6.46 -9.76
C SER A 138 10.72 5.12 -9.93
N ARG A 139 11.24 4.57 -8.82
CA ARG A 139 11.90 3.25 -8.84
C ARG A 139 10.96 2.12 -9.23
N PHE A 140 9.71 2.20 -8.78
CA PHE A 140 8.69 1.24 -9.15
C PHE A 140 8.51 1.19 -10.67
N ILE A 141 8.32 2.33 -11.34
CA ILE A 141 8.14 2.37 -12.80
C ILE A 141 9.39 1.94 -13.55
N GLU A 142 10.58 2.40 -13.13
CA GLU A 142 11.86 2.03 -13.77
C GLU A 142 12.08 0.52 -13.83
N ASN A 143 11.59 -0.21 -12.83
CA ASN A 143 11.77 -1.65 -12.75
C ASN A 143 10.61 -2.46 -13.35
N CYS A 144 9.41 -1.89 -13.51
CA CYS A 144 8.26 -2.60 -14.06
C CYS A 144 8.31 -2.72 -15.60
N PHE A 145 8.84 -1.72 -16.29
CA PHE A 145 8.93 -1.72 -17.76
C PHE A 145 9.89 -2.75 -18.36
N THR A 146 10.64 -3.46 -17.55
CA THR A 146 11.56 -4.52 -17.99
C THR A 146 10.87 -5.83 -18.37
N LYS A 147 9.57 -5.99 -18.07
CA LYS A 147 8.82 -7.21 -18.37
C LYS A 147 7.65 -6.91 -19.29
N PRO A 148 7.63 -7.45 -20.52
CA PRO A 148 6.48 -7.32 -21.39
C PRO A 148 5.27 -8.05 -20.79
N THR A 149 4.14 -7.37 -20.72
CA THR A 149 2.87 -7.99 -20.37
C THR A 149 2.23 -8.55 -21.62
N TYR A 150 2.02 -9.85 -21.67
CA TYR A 150 1.35 -10.51 -22.79
C TYR A 150 -0.14 -10.64 -22.49
N PHE A 151 -0.96 -10.12 -23.40
CA PHE A 151 -2.39 -10.38 -23.38
C PHE A 151 -2.63 -11.86 -23.75
N LYS A 152 -3.42 -12.55 -22.93
CA LYS A 152 -3.88 -13.89 -23.22
C LYS A 152 -5.38 -13.83 -23.40
N ASP A 153 -5.84 -14.25 -24.57
CA ASP A 153 -7.26 -14.32 -24.89
C ASP A 153 -8.01 -15.16 -23.85
N LEU A 154 -9.18 -14.69 -23.47
CA LEU A 154 -10.09 -15.46 -22.64
C LEU A 154 -10.57 -16.69 -23.43
N PRO A 155 -10.66 -17.87 -22.80
CA PRO A 155 -11.15 -19.06 -23.46
C PRO A 155 -12.59 -18.80 -23.95
N LYS A 156 -12.84 -19.05 -25.25
CA LYS A 156 -14.15 -18.82 -25.89
C LYS A 156 -15.23 -19.77 -25.37
N PHE A 157 -14.83 -20.88 -24.77
CA PHE A 157 -15.73 -21.91 -24.26
C PHE A 157 -15.56 -22.10 -22.76
N PRO A 158 -16.64 -22.33 -22.00
CA PRO A 158 -16.54 -22.64 -20.58
C PRO A 158 -15.81 -23.97 -20.34
N SER A 159 -15.09 -24.05 -19.23
CA SER A 159 -14.43 -25.29 -18.82
C SER A 159 -15.48 -26.35 -18.42
N ILE A 160 -15.33 -27.56 -18.89
CA ILE A 160 -16.16 -28.71 -18.50
C ILE A 160 -15.40 -29.48 -17.42
N LYS A 161 -15.95 -29.55 -16.21
CA LYS A 161 -15.48 -30.46 -15.16
C LYS A 161 -16.20 -31.79 -15.31
N ARG A 162 -15.47 -32.89 -15.34
CA ARG A 162 -16.03 -34.26 -15.34
C ARG A 162 -15.40 -35.03 -14.19
N ASP A 163 -16.24 -35.66 -13.38
CA ASP A 163 -15.80 -36.55 -12.33
C ASP A 163 -15.82 -37.99 -12.90
N PHE A 164 -14.74 -38.71 -12.69
CA PHE A 164 -14.63 -40.10 -13.03
C PHE A 164 -14.61 -40.95 -11.75
N ALA A 165 -15.56 -41.80 -11.56
CA ALA A 165 -15.52 -42.82 -10.53
C ALA A 165 -14.92 -44.12 -11.16
N LEU A 166 -13.77 -44.53 -10.65
CA LEU A 166 -13.18 -45.85 -10.99
C LEU A 166 -13.66 -46.86 -9.94
N LEU A 167 -14.29 -47.91 -10.39
CA LEU A 167 -14.69 -49.06 -9.58
C LEU A 167 -13.49 -50.02 -9.40
#